data_3acb40263028ca5a79bda364622d7d74
#
_entry.id   3acb40263028ca5a79bda364622d7d74
#
_cell.length_a   1.000
_cell.length_b   1.000
_cell.length_c   1.000
_cell.angle_alpha   90.00
_cell.angle_beta   90.00
_cell.angle_gamma   90.00
#
_symmetry.space_group_name_H-M   'P 1'
#
loop_
_entity.id
_entity.type
_entity.pdbx_description
1 polymer ?
#
loop_
_entity_poly.entity_id
_entity_poly.type
_entity_poly.pdbx_seq_one_letter_code
_entity_poly.pdbx_strand_id
1 'polypeptide(L)'
;MKENLVPSIDVVVAREILDSRGNPTVEVEVGLDDSSTGRAAVPSGASTGAFEALELRDGDKGRYGGKGVEKAVLAVIEQIGPELVGYDATEQRLIDQAMLDLDATADKSSLGANAILGVSLAVAHAASEASDLPLFRYLGGPNAHLLPVPMMNILNGGSHADSNVDIQEFMIAPIGAESFSEALRWGTEVYHALKAVLKERGLSTGLGDEGGFAPDLGSNREALDLILEAVKAAGYTPGRDIALALDVAASEFYKDGAYQFEGQSRSAADMTAYYAELAEAYPLVSIEDPLFEDDWEGWQTITAQIGEKVQLVGDDLFVTNPERLQRGIDDKAGNALLVKVNQIGSLTETLDAVELAQRNGFKCMMSHRSGETEDVTIADLAVATNCGQIKTGAPARSERVAKYNQLLRIEEILDDAAVYAGRSAFPRFKG
;
A
#
# COMPACT_ATOMS: atom_id res chain seq x y z
N MET A 1 38.65 -13.94 -20.15
CA MET A 1 37.20 -14.14 -20.33
C MET A 1 36.64 -14.27 -18.92
N LYS A 2 35.85 -13.28 -18.46
CA LYS A 2 35.02 -13.52 -17.29
C LYS A 2 34.05 -14.59 -17.76
N GLU A 3 34.08 -15.78 -17.17
CA GLU A 3 32.96 -16.70 -17.24
C GLU A 3 31.75 -15.86 -16.81
N ASN A 4 30.70 -15.79 -17.63
CA ASN A 4 29.40 -15.29 -17.20
C ASN A 4 28.87 -16.26 -16.14
N LEU A 5 29.37 -16.16 -14.94
CA LEU A 5 28.80 -16.80 -13.78
C LEU A 5 27.51 -16.04 -13.49
N VAL A 6 26.41 -16.71 -13.63
CA VAL A 6 25.12 -16.25 -13.20
C VAL A 6 25.22 -16.00 -11.69
N PRO A 7 24.81 -14.83 -11.15
CA PRO A 7 24.93 -14.51 -9.74
C PRO A 7 24.07 -15.50 -8.92
N SER A 8 24.73 -16.33 -8.09
CA SER A 8 24.04 -17.32 -7.28
C SER A 8 23.98 -16.92 -5.81
N ILE A 9 22.91 -17.31 -5.12
CA ILE A 9 22.73 -17.05 -3.70
C ILE A 9 23.81 -17.80 -2.92
N ASP A 10 24.64 -17.06 -2.17
CA ASP A 10 25.71 -17.60 -1.33
C ASP A 10 25.28 -17.66 0.14
N VAL A 11 24.59 -16.63 0.62
CA VAL A 11 24.16 -16.52 2.01
C VAL A 11 22.82 -15.80 2.15
N VAL A 12 21.99 -16.27 3.07
CA VAL A 12 20.75 -15.62 3.50
C VAL A 12 20.82 -15.46 5.03
N VAL A 13 20.68 -14.23 5.50
CA VAL A 13 20.63 -13.92 6.92
C VAL A 13 19.39 -13.11 7.24
N ALA A 14 18.89 -13.24 8.46
CA ALA A 14 17.73 -12.48 8.91
C ALA A 14 17.92 -11.97 10.33
N ARG A 15 17.21 -10.92 10.66
CA ARG A 15 17.17 -10.35 12.01
C ARG A 15 15.81 -9.76 12.33
N GLU A 16 15.56 -9.62 13.62
CA GLU A 16 14.42 -8.87 14.13
C GLU A 16 14.82 -7.39 14.22
N ILE A 17 14.00 -6.51 13.63
CA ILE A 17 14.10 -5.06 13.73
C ILE A 17 12.79 -4.49 14.27
N LEU A 18 12.69 -3.18 14.50
CA LEU A 18 11.44 -2.53 14.92
C LEU A 18 10.77 -1.79 13.77
N ASP A 19 9.45 -1.91 13.71
CA ASP A 19 8.60 -1.12 12.83
C ASP A 19 8.31 0.28 13.40
N SER A 20 7.61 1.13 12.67
CA SER A 20 7.24 2.50 13.05
C SER A 20 6.36 2.62 14.30
N ARG A 21 5.78 1.50 14.75
CA ARG A 21 4.98 1.40 15.98
C ARG A 21 5.78 0.82 17.15
N GLY A 22 7.07 0.50 16.95
CA GLY A 22 7.93 -0.15 17.92
C GLY A 22 7.64 -1.65 18.13
N ASN A 23 6.93 -2.29 17.19
CA ASN A 23 6.75 -3.72 17.18
C ASN A 23 7.86 -4.41 16.36
N PRO A 24 8.28 -5.62 16.76
CA PRO A 24 9.23 -6.41 15.96
C PRO A 24 8.71 -6.73 14.56
N THR A 25 9.62 -6.70 13.58
CA THR A 25 9.41 -7.22 12.24
C THR A 25 10.68 -7.85 11.68
N VAL A 26 10.58 -8.55 10.55
CA VAL A 26 11.69 -9.29 9.93
C VAL A 26 12.43 -8.39 8.94
N GLU A 27 13.76 -8.37 9.04
CA GLU A 27 14.65 -7.87 7.99
C GLU A 27 15.52 -9.02 7.50
N VAL A 28 15.60 -9.17 6.16
CA VAL A 28 16.41 -10.19 5.49
C VAL A 28 17.50 -9.53 4.67
N GLU A 29 18.66 -10.16 4.63
CA GLU A 29 19.79 -9.76 3.79
C GLU A 29 20.29 -11.00 3.01
N VAL A 30 20.44 -10.84 1.71
CA VAL A 30 20.93 -11.88 0.79
C VAL A 30 22.25 -11.43 0.20
N GLY A 31 23.27 -12.28 0.26
CA GLY A 31 24.54 -12.08 -0.42
C GLY A 31 24.71 -13.06 -1.57
N LEU A 32 25.26 -12.59 -2.68
CA LEU A 32 25.54 -13.39 -3.87
C LEU A 32 27.03 -13.70 -3.98
N ASP A 33 27.41 -14.69 -4.78
CA ASP A 33 28.78 -15.17 -4.99
C ASP A 33 29.68 -14.15 -5.72
N ASP A 34 29.07 -13.14 -6.39
CA ASP A 34 29.76 -12.00 -6.99
C ASP A 34 29.97 -10.82 -6.02
N SER A 35 29.58 -10.97 -4.77
CA SER A 35 29.60 -9.96 -3.70
C SER A 35 28.47 -8.92 -3.76
N SER A 36 27.52 -9.04 -4.69
CA SER A 36 26.30 -8.23 -4.66
C SER A 36 25.43 -8.62 -3.45
N THR A 37 24.71 -7.63 -2.90
CA THR A 37 23.88 -7.83 -1.71
C THR A 37 22.50 -7.22 -1.91
N GLY A 38 21.52 -7.76 -1.22
CA GLY A 38 20.17 -7.17 -1.17
C GLY A 38 19.59 -7.28 0.22
N ARG A 39 18.87 -6.24 0.63
CA ARG A 39 18.22 -6.19 1.95
C ARG A 39 16.79 -5.71 1.80
N ALA A 40 15.89 -6.32 2.57
CA ALA A 40 14.50 -5.91 2.64
C ALA A 40 13.94 -6.06 4.04
N ALA A 41 13.09 -5.14 4.45
CA ALA A 41 12.38 -5.19 5.71
C ALA A 41 10.86 -5.29 5.47
N VAL A 42 10.20 -6.18 6.21
CA VAL A 42 8.80 -6.55 5.98
C VAL A 42 7.87 -5.60 6.74
N PRO A 43 6.86 -4.98 6.09
CA PRO A 43 5.85 -4.18 6.78
C PRO A 43 4.83 -5.07 7.51
N SER A 44 4.09 -4.47 8.45
CA SER A 44 3.09 -5.18 9.27
C SER A 44 1.80 -4.36 9.40
N GLY A 45 0.63 -4.99 9.25
CA GLY A 45 -0.66 -4.33 9.42
C GLY A 45 -1.05 -4.12 10.88
N ALA A 46 -1.90 -3.12 11.17
CA ALA A 46 -2.61 -2.97 12.44
C ALA A 46 -3.91 -3.80 12.41
N SER A 47 -4.72 -3.59 11.37
CA SER A 47 -5.81 -4.47 10.97
C SER A 47 -5.31 -5.43 9.90
N THR A 48 -5.85 -6.63 9.84
CA THR A 48 -5.54 -7.63 8.82
C THR A 48 -6.83 -8.19 8.28
N GLY A 49 -6.98 -8.21 6.95
CA GLY A 49 -8.08 -8.89 6.28
C GLY A 49 -8.09 -10.39 6.62
N ALA A 50 -9.27 -10.97 6.75
CA ALA A 50 -9.42 -12.38 7.16
C ALA A 50 -8.73 -13.38 6.21
N PHE A 51 -8.39 -12.96 5.02
CA PHE A 51 -7.83 -13.79 3.96
C PHE A 51 -6.36 -13.46 3.63
N GLU A 52 -5.71 -12.62 4.44
CA GLU A 52 -4.27 -12.35 4.29
C GLU A 52 -3.42 -13.59 4.61
N ALA A 53 -2.27 -13.73 3.95
CA ALA A 53 -1.26 -14.70 4.33
C ALA A 53 -0.76 -14.44 5.76
N LEU A 54 -0.41 -15.52 6.47
CA LEU A 54 -0.12 -15.45 7.90
C LEU A 54 1.21 -14.77 8.19
N GLU A 55 1.18 -13.67 8.93
CA GLU A 55 2.36 -13.09 9.58
C GLU A 55 2.72 -13.93 10.81
N LEU A 56 3.85 -14.66 10.75
CA LEU A 56 4.26 -15.53 11.84
C LEU A 56 4.81 -14.71 13.02
N ARG A 57 4.14 -14.84 14.18
CA ARG A 57 4.51 -14.23 15.46
C ARG A 57 4.84 -15.31 16.49
N ASP A 58 5.74 -15.00 17.44
CA ASP A 58 6.19 -15.95 18.45
C ASP A 58 5.10 -16.36 19.44
N GLY A 59 4.20 -15.42 19.78
CA GLY A 59 3.13 -15.63 20.76
C GLY A 59 3.61 -15.65 22.23
N ASP A 60 4.91 -15.53 22.48
CA ASP A 60 5.48 -15.47 23.83
C ASP A 60 5.19 -14.12 24.49
N LYS A 61 4.26 -14.12 25.43
CA LYS A 61 3.87 -12.92 26.19
C LYS A 61 5.00 -12.29 27.02
N GLY A 62 6.06 -13.07 27.34
CA GLY A 62 7.24 -12.59 28.05
C GLY A 62 8.19 -11.74 27.20
N ARG A 63 8.03 -11.80 25.86
CA ARG A 63 8.88 -11.10 24.90
C ARG A 63 8.03 -10.28 23.93
N TYR A 64 8.23 -8.95 23.90
CA TYR A 64 7.44 -8.01 23.08
C TYR A 64 5.91 -8.18 23.19
N GLY A 65 5.42 -8.64 24.34
CA GLY A 65 4.00 -8.88 24.55
C GLY A 65 3.39 -9.96 23.64
N GLY A 66 4.19 -10.85 23.08
CA GLY A 66 3.79 -11.90 22.15
C GLY A 66 4.00 -11.55 20.66
N LYS A 67 4.47 -10.34 20.36
CA LYS A 67 4.65 -9.84 18.98
C LYS A 67 6.04 -10.11 18.39
N GLY A 68 6.93 -10.81 19.09
CA GLY A 68 8.25 -11.22 18.56
C GLY A 68 8.14 -11.97 17.24
N VAL A 69 9.21 -11.96 16.42
CA VAL A 69 9.29 -12.64 15.11
C VAL A 69 10.49 -13.57 15.01
N GLU A 70 10.98 -14.06 16.15
CA GLU A 70 12.14 -14.93 16.22
C GLU A 70 11.92 -16.24 15.45
N LYS A 71 10.70 -16.80 15.49
CA LYS A 71 10.33 -17.99 14.70
C LYS A 71 10.45 -17.74 13.20
N ALA A 72 10.01 -16.59 12.70
CA ALA A 72 10.14 -16.24 11.30
C ALA A 72 11.62 -16.01 10.92
N VAL A 73 12.40 -15.36 11.78
CA VAL A 73 13.87 -15.22 11.60
C VAL A 73 14.55 -16.58 11.53
N LEU A 74 14.22 -17.49 12.43
CA LEU A 74 14.77 -18.85 12.42
C LEU A 74 14.32 -19.64 11.17
N ALA A 75 13.08 -19.48 10.71
CA ALA A 75 12.62 -20.10 9.46
C ALA A 75 13.47 -19.63 8.26
N VAL A 76 13.84 -18.35 8.20
CA VAL A 76 14.75 -17.85 7.16
C VAL A 76 16.13 -18.51 7.27
N ILE A 77 16.73 -18.51 8.47
CA ILE A 77 18.14 -18.93 8.66
C ILE A 77 18.29 -20.45 8.54
N GLU A 78 17.36 -21.22 9.11
CA GLU A 78 17.50 -22.67 9.28
C GLU A 78 16.83 -23.49 8.18
N GLN A 79 15.85 -22.91 7.46
CA GLN A 79 15.06 -23.63 6.46
C GLN A 79 15.18 -22.99 5.07
N ILE A 80 14.78 -21.71 4.91
CA ILE A 80 14.74 -21.06 3.59
C ILE A 80 16.17 -20.85 3.06
N GLY A 81 17.08 -20.28 3.86
CA GLY A 81 18.45 -20.00 3.44
C GLY A 81 19.18 -21.24 2.92
N PRO A 82 19.23 -22.35 3.68
CA PRO A 82 19.87 -23.60 3.22
C PRO A 82 19.26 -24.18 1.94
N GLU A 83 17.95 -24.03 1.72
CA GLU A 83 17.27 -24.46 0.48
C GLU A 83 17.71 -23.64 -0.74
N LEU A 84 17.87 -22.33 -0.57
CA LEU A 84 18.10 -21.41 -1.69
C LEU A 84 19.58 -21.20 -2.07
N VAL A 85 20.54 -21.63 -1.22
CA VAL A 85 21.97 -21.51 -1.56
C VAL A 85 22.27 -22.24 -2.87
N GLY A 86 22.90 -21.51 -3.82
CA GLY A 86 23.24 -22.00 -5.15
C GLY A 86 22.16 -21.73 -6.22
N TYR A 87 20.97 -21.22 -5.84
CA TYR A 87 19.98 -20.78 -6.83
C TYR A 87 20.49 -19.54 -7.59
N ASP A 88 20.13 -19.45 -8.87
CA ASP A 88 20.31 -18.25 -9.68
C ASP A 88 19.41 -17.11 -9.14
N ALA A 89 20.02 -16.04 -8.64
CA ALA A 89 19.28 -14.93 -8.03
C ALA A 89 18.38 -14.18 -9.03
N THR A 90 18.58 -14.34 -10.34
CA THR A 90 17.75 -13.69 -11.37
C THR A 90 16.46 -14.47 -11.67
N GLU A 91 16.36 -15.71 -11.19
CA GLU A 91 15.19 -16.57 -11.39
C GLU A 91 14.15 -16.41 -10.27
N GLN A 92 13.69 -15.16 -10.05
CA GLN A 92 12.76 -14.78 -8.96
C GLN A 92 11.58 -15.74 -8.81
N ARG A 93 10.94 -16.13 -9.92
CA ARG A 93 9.77 -17.03 -9.88
C ARG A 93 10.09 -18.42 -9.38
N LEU A 94 11.27 -18.96 -9.71
CA LEU A 94 11.72 -20.27 -9.22
C LEU A 94 12.05 -20.21 -7.72
N ILE A 95 12.67 -19.12 -7.28
CA ILE A 95 13.00 -18.88 -5.87
C ILE A 95 11.74 -18.76 -5.02
N ASP A 96 10.79 -17.93 -5.45
CA ASP A 96 9.52 -17.78 -4.73
C ASP A 96 8.74 -19.10 -4.70
N GLN A 97 8.71 -19.84 -5.82
CA GLN A 97 8.07 -21.15 -5.86
C GLN A 97 8.74 -22.18 -4.92
N ALA A 98 10.07 -22.19 -4.84
CA ALA A 98 10.79 -23.08 -3.92
C ALA A 98 10.42 -22.81 -2.46
N MET A 99 10.27 -21.52 -2.08
CA MET A 99 9.81 -21.15 -0.74
C MET A 99 8.34 -21.54 -0.48
N LEU A 100 7.47 -21.40 -1.47
CA LEU A 100 6.08 -21.84 -1.37
C LEU A 100 5.95 -23.36 -1.24
N ASP A 101 6.75 -24.13 -1.99
CA ASP A 101 6.81 -25.59 -1.90
C ASP A 101 7.35 -26.05 -0.54
N LEU A 102 8.31 -25.31 0.01
CA LEU A 102 8.88 -25.58 1.35
C LEU A 102 7.87 -25.31 2.46
N ASP A 103 7.08 -24.23 2.37
CA ASP A 103 6.00 -23.92 3.32
C ASP A 103 4.86 -24.91 3.24
N ALA A 104 4.44 -25.28 2.04
CA ALA A 104 3.41 -26.26 1.71
C ALA A 104 2.03 -26.01 2.35
N THR A 105 1.73 -24.79 2.80
CA THR A 105 0.41 -24.37 3.30
C THR A 105 -0.20 -23.27 2.42
N ALA A 106 -1.51 -23.21 2.38
CA ALA A 106 -2.21 -22.22 1.52
C ALA A 106 -2.03 -20.77 2.00
N ASP A 107 -1.85 -20.58 3.30
CA ASP A 107 -1.74 -19.28 3.96
C ASP A 107 -0.32 -18.94 4.44
N LYS A 108 0.68 -19.74 4.04
CA LYS A 108 2.07 -19.57 4.45
C LYS A 108 2.29 -19.67 5.98
N SER A 109 1.46 -20.49 6.65
CA SER A 109 1.49 -20.59 8.11
C SER A 109 2.63 -21.43 8.69
N SER A 110 3.35 -22.19 7.86
CA SER A 110 4.49 -23.01 8.28
C SER A 110 5.76 -22.19 8.51
N LEU A 111 6.16 -21.40 7.52
CA LEU A 111 7.37 -20.55 7.56
C LEU A 111 7.04 -19.11 7.98
N GLY A 112 5.84 -18.66 7.64
CA GLY A 112 5.37 -17.28 7.80
C GLY A 112 5.52 -16.46 6.52
N ALA A 113 4.45 -15.74 6.14
CA ALA A 113 4.48 -14.84 5.00
C ALA A 113 5.54 -13.74 5.14
N ASN A 114 5.82 -13.29 6.36
CA ASN A 114 6.87 -12.33 6.66
C ASN A 114 8.29 -12.89 6.39
N ALA A 115 8.55 -14.15 6.69
CA ALA A 115 9.81 -14.81 6.37
C ALA A 115 9.99 -14.93 4.85
N ILE A 116 8.97 -15.46 4.15
CA ILE A 116 8.99 -15.66 2.70
C ILE A 116 9.16 -14.33 1.97
N LEU A 117 8.36 -13.30 2.32
CA LEU A 117 8.43 -11.99 1.69
C LEU A 117 9.78 -11.32 1.90
N GLY A 118 10.33 -11.38 3.12
CA GLY A 118 11.63 -10.79 3.41
C GLY A 118 12.72 -11.34 2.48
N VAL A 119 12.75 -12.65 2.28
CA VAL A 119 13.70 -13.30 1.35
C VAL A 119 13.39 -12.94 -0.09
N SER A 120 12.14 -13.02 -0.52
CA SER A 120 11.71 -12.72 -1.88
C SER A 120 12.14 -11.31 -2.32
N LEU A 121 11.91 -10.30 -1.48
CA LEU A 121 12.32 -8.92 -1.76
C LEU A 121 13.84 -8.73 -1.69
N ALA A 122 14.52 -9.32 -0.70
CA ALA A 122 15.97 -9.21 -0.57
C ALA A 122 16.71 -9.81 -1.76
N VAL A 123 16.22 -10.96 -2.29
CA VAL A 123 16.75 -11.54 -3.54
C VAL A 123 16.58 -10.60 -4.71
N ALA A 124 15.41 -9.99 -4.89
CA ALA A 124 15.20 -9.01 -5.96
C ALA A 124 16.18 -7.83 -5.89
N HIS A 125 16.44 -7.31 -4.69
CA HIS A 125 17.45 -6.27 -4.46
C HIS A 125 18.86 -6.75 -4.81
N ALA A 126 19.27 -7.96 -4.37
CA ALA A 126 20.58 -8.51 -4.69
C ALA A 126 20.77 -8.73 -6.19
N ALA A 127 19.76 -9.27 -6.87
CA ALA A 127 19.79 -9.50 -8.31
C ALA A 127 19.82 -8.18 -9.10
N SER A 128 19.14 -7.13 -8.61
CA SER A 128 19.20 -5.80 -9.23
C SER A 128 20.60 -5.18 -9.11
N GLU A 129 21.25 -5.33 -7.95
CA GLU A 129 22.64 -4.90 -7.75
C GLU A 129 23.61 -5.67 -8.66
N ALA A 130 23.51 -7.00 -8.71
CA ALA A 130 24.31 -7.84 -9.61
C ALA A 130 24.12 -7.48 -11.09
N SER A 131 22.96 -6.99 -11.46
CA SER A 131 22.64 -6.55 -12.82
C SER A 131 23.07 -5.12 -13.13
N ASP A 132 23.61 -4.37 -12.15
CA ASP A 132 23.92 -2.94 -12.23
C ASP A 132 22.72 -2.08 -12.70
N LEU A 133 21.53 -2.43 -12.19
CA LEU A 133 20.28 -1.75 -12.49
C LEU A 133 19.59 -1.30 -11.19
N PRO A 134 18.96 -0.11 -11.14
CA PRO A 134 18.07 0.22 -10.02
C PRO A 134 16.86 -0.72 -10.01
N LEU A 135 16.33 -1.02 -8.82
CA LEU A 135 15.31 -2.06 -8.64
C LEU A 135 14.08 -1.85 -9.54
N PHE A 136 13.57 -0.63 -9.66
CA PHE A 136 12.41 -0.37 -10.53
C PHE A 136 12.66 -0.74 -12.00
N ARG A 137 13.89 -0.56 -12.47
CA ARG A 137 14.28 -0.89 -13.85
C ARG A 137 14.58 -2.38 -14.02
N TYR A 138 15.17 -3.00 -13.01
CA TYR A 138 15.38 -4.44 -12.99
C TYR A 138 14.05 -5.20 -13.09
N LEU A 139 13.05 -4.82 -12.30
CA LEU A 139 11.74 -5.49 -12.26
C LEU A 139 10.83 -5.10 -13.43
N GLY A 140 10.81 -3.81 -13.80
CA GLY A 140 9.87 -3.28 -14.80
C GLY A 140 10.43 -3.16 -16.20
N GLY A 141 11.75 -3.39 -16.37
CA GLY A 141 12.45 -3.26 -17.66
C GLY A 141 12.48 -1.82 -18.18
N PRO A 142 12.76 -1.66 -19.48
CA PRO A 142 12.94 -0.33 -20.10
C PRO A 142 11.63 0.49 -20.14
N ASN A 143 10.47 -0.13 -19.92
CA ASN A 143 9.17 0.55 -19.93
C ASN A 143 8.75 1.08 -18.55
N ALA A 144 9.52 0.85 -17.50
CA ALA A 144 9.28 1.41 -16.16
C ALA A 144 9.65 2.91 -16.14
N HIS A 145 8.64 3.80 -16.25
CA HIS A 145 8.85 5.24 -16.39
C HIS A 145 7.71 6.10 -15.82
N LEU A 146 6.60 5.46 -15.37
CA LEU A 146 5.43 6.18 -14.89
C LEU A 146 5.53 6.44 -13.39
N LEU A 147 5.72 7.70 -13.00
CA LEU A 147 5.70 8.14 -11.60
C LEU A 147 4.25 8.16 -11.10
N PRO A 148 3.97 7.51 -9.95
CA PRO A 148 2.62 7.39 -9.43
C PRO A 148 2.10 8.71 -8.82
N VAL A 149 0.78 8.92 -8.86
CA VAL A 149 0.12 9.95 -8.05
C VAL A 149 0.20 9.53 -6.58
N PRO A 150 0.77 10.38 -5.70
CA PRO A 150 0.79 10.11 -4.27
C PRO A 150 -0.60 10.39 -3.67
N MET A 151 -1.22 9.34 -3.12
CA MET A 151 -2.45 9.39 -2.34
C MET A 151 -2.06 9.62 -0.88
N MET A 152 -2.00 10.90 -0.46
CA MET A 152 -1.45 11.28 0.85
C MET A 152 -2.53 11.33 1.91
N ASN A 153 -2.47 10.42 2.90
CA ASN A 153 -3.36 10.42 4.05
C ASN A 153 -3.01 11.57 5.00
N ILE A 154 -3.74 12.67 4.95
CA ILE A 154 -3.47 13.89 5.74
C ILE A 154 -4.39 14.07 6.95
N LEU A 155 -5.49 13.31 7.05
CA LEU A 155 -6.39 13.30 8.19
C LEU A 155 -6.88 11.88 8.44
N ASN A 156 -6.74 11.43 9.69
CA ASN A 156 -7.06 10.08 10.14
C ASN A 156 -8.33 10.06 10.99
N GLY A 157 -9.09 8.99 10.83
CA GLY A 157 -10.20 8.60 11.70
C GLY A 157 -10.19 7.09 11.94
N GLY A 158 -11.35 6.51 12.24
CA GLY A 158 -11.51 5.06 12.42
C GLY A 158 -10.48 4.47 13.38
N SER A 159 -9.93 3.31 13.02
CA SER A 159 -8.92 2.61 13.84
C SER A 159 -7.53 3.26 13.82
N HIS A 160 -7.27 4.21 12.92
CA HIS A 160 -5.98 4.92 12.82
C HIS A 160 -5.87 6.16 13.72
N ALA A 161 -6.94 6.53 14.43
CA ALA A 161 -6.99 7.69 15.31
C ALA A 161 -7.93 7.47 16.50
N ASP A 162 -7.60 8.03 17.64
CA ASP A 162 -8.53 8.14 18.78
C ASP A 162 -9.44 9.37 18.53
N SER A 163 -10.41 9.22 17.62
CA SER A 163 -11.34 10.25 17.18
C SER A 163 -12.73 9.69 16.96
N ASN A 164 -13.73 10.57 16.79
CA ASN A 164 -15.13 10.22 16.53
C ASN A 164 -15.52 10.19 15.04
N VAL A 165 -14.55 10.19 14.15
CA VAL A 165 -14.73 10.08 12.69
C VAL A 165 -14.63 8.61 12.28
N ASP A 166 -15.65 8.06 11.61
CA ASP A 166 -15.70 6.62 11.28
C ASP A 166 -14.80 6.25 10.10
N ILE A 167 -14.71 7.11 9.08
CA ILE A 167 -13.83 6.89 7.92
C ILE A 167 -12.38 6.92 8.37
N GLN A 168 -11.62 5.89 7.99
CA GLN A 168 -10.27 5.65 8.51
C GLN A 168 -9.25 6.65 7.98
N GLU A 169 -9.28 6.95 6.66
CA GLU A 169 -8.31 7.83 6.02
C GLU A 169 -8.97 8.80 5.04
N PHE A 170 -8.52 10.06 5.12
CA PHE A 170 -8.87 11.12 4.19
C PHE A 170 -7.60 11.55 3.46
N MET A 171 -7.56 11.26 2.18
CA MET A 171 -6.38 11.47 1.34
C MET A 171 -6.56 12.62 0.36
N ILE A 172 -5.45 13.27 0.02
CA ILE A 172 -5.35 14.17 -1.13
C ILE A 172 -4.55 13.51 -2.24
N ALA A 173 -4.91 13.83 -3.49
CA ALA A 173 -4.25 13.36 -4.69
C ALA A 173 -3.92 14.56 -5.60
N PRO A 174 -2.65 14.95 -5.77
CA PRO A 174 -2.22 16.06 -6.62
C PRO A 174 -2.28 15.70 -8.11
N ILE A 175 -3.48 15.60 -8.68
CA ILE A 175 -3.72 15.12 -10.05
C ILE A 175 -3.39 16.15 -11.14
N GLY A 176 -3.25 17.43 -10.77
CA GLY A 176 -3.00 18.51 -11.70
C GLY A 176 -1.52 18.90 -11.86
N ALA A 177 -0.62 18.30 -11.08
CA ALA A 177 0.82 18.55 -11.16
C ALA A 177 1.42 17.99 -12.48
N GLU A 178 2.51 18.58 -12.93
CA GLU A 178 3.21 18.16 -14.17
C GLU A 178 4.33 17.16 -13.90
N SER A 179 4.81 17.06 -12.65
CA SER A 179 5.88 16.16 -12.21
C SER A 179 5.59 15.57 -10.83
N PHE A 180 6.29 14.51 -10.46
CA PHE A 180 6.16 13.94 -9.13
C PHE A 180 6.70 14.90 -8.05
N SER A 181 7.82 15.55 -8.31
CA SER A 181 8.41 16.53 -7.40
C SER A 181 7.45 17.71 -7.13
N GLU A 182 6.74 18.19 -8.16
CA GLU A 182 5.71 19.20 -7.98
C GLU A 182 4.50 18.67 -7.21
N ALA A 183 4.04 17.46 -7.50
CA ALA A 183 2.96 16.81 -6.77
C ALA A 183 3.27 16.67 -5.28
N LEU A 184 4.49 16.24 -4.95
CA LEU A 184 4.94 16.13 -3.55
C LEU A 184 4.99 17.50 -2.85
N ARG A 185 5.47 18.54 -3.54
CA ARG A 185 5.46 19.91 -3.03
C ARG A 185 4.03 20.38 -2.72
N TRP A 186 3.10 20.24 -3.66
CA TRP A 186 1.70 20.62 -3.49
C TRP A 186 1.05 19.91 -2.30
N GLY A 187 1.24 18.59 -2.22
CA GLY A 187 0.73 17.79 -1.09
C GLY A 187 1.27 18.25 0.26
N THR A 188 2.57 18.57 0.33
CA THR A 188 3.21 19.08 1.54
C THR A 188 2.69 20.47 1.93
N GLU A 189 2.49 21.37 0.96
CA GLU A 189 1.91 22.71 1.20
C GLU A 189 0.47 22.61 1.72
N VAL A 190 -0.36 21.72 1.15
CA VAL A 190 -1.72 21.45 1.65
C VAL A 190 -1.70 20.86 3.06
N TYR A 191 -0.78 19.93 3.34
CA TYR A 191 -0.62 19.35 4.68
C TYR A 191 -0.31 20.42 5.74
N HIS A 192 0.60 21.36 5.43
CA HIS A 192 0.91 22.46 6.34
C HIS A 192 -0.23 23.47 6.46
N ALA A 193 -0.96 23.74 5.37
CA ALA A 193 -2.16 24.57 5.41
C ALA A 193 -3.25 23.94 6.29
N LEU A 194 -3.46 22.61 6.19
CA LEU A 194 -4.40 21.89 7.06
C LEU A 194 -4.01 22.03 8.53
N LYS A 195 -2.72 21.91 8.86
CA LYS A 195 -2.23 22.14 10.23
C LYS A 195 -2.57 23.54 10.76
N ALA A 196 -2.46 24.57 9.90
CA ALA A 196 -2.81 25.94 10.28
C ALA A 196 -4.32 26.07 10.51
N VAL A 197 -5.16 25.57 9.60
CA VAL A 197 -6.63 25.59 9.71
C VAL A 197 -7.08 24.89 11.00
N LEU A 198 -6.55 23.71 11.31
CA LEU A 198 -6.87 22.98 12.55
C LEU A 198 -6.52 23.79 13.79
N LYS A 199 -5.33 24.41 13.82
CA LYS A 199 -4.90 25.27 14.94
C LYS A 199 -5.79 26.49 15.14
N GLU A 200 -6.18 27.19 14.07
CA GLU A 200 -7.07 28.35 14.12
C GLU A 200 -8.45 27.98 14.69
N ARG A 201 -8.92 26.75 14.44
CA ARG A 201 -10.16 26.22 15.00
C ARG A 201 -10.00 25.61 16.40
N GLY A 202 -8.79 25.60 16.98
CA GLY A 202 -8.51 25.00 18.29
C GLY A 202 -8.57 23.46 18.29
N LEU A 203 -8.44 22.83 17.12
CA LEU A 203 -8.47 21.38 16.95
C LEU A 203 -7.08 20.77 17.13
N SER A 204 -7.03 19.47 17.46
CA SER A 204 -5.79 18.71 17.63
C SER A 204 -4.98 18.66 16.33
N THR A 205 -3.67 18.82 16.45
CA THR A 205 -2.70 18.53 15.38
C THR A 205 -1.77 17.38 15.75
N GLY A 206 -2.21 16.51 16.67
CA GLY A 206 -1.58 15.22 16.93
C GLY A 206 -1.66 14.32 15.68
N LEU A 207 -0.66 13.45 15.51
CA LEU A 207 -0.54 12.59 14.33
C LEU A 207 -1.05 11.18 14.64
N GLY A 208 -1.78 10.60 13.71
CA GLY A 208 -2.07 9.18 13.67
C GLY A 208 -0.87 8.34 13.20
N ASP A 209 -1.06 7.03 13.09
CA ASP A 209 0.00 6.07 12.75
C ASP A 209 0.65 6.33 11.38
N GLU A 210 -0.08 6.91 10.45
CA GLU A 210 0.38 7.19 9.09
C GLU A 210 0.77 8.65 8.85
N GLY A 211 0.85 9.45 9.92
CA GLY A 211 1.31 10.84 9.89
C GLY A 211 0.23 11.87 9.55
N GLY A 212 -1.01 11.47 9.26
CA GLY A 212 -2.16 12.36 9.14
C GLY A 212 -2.59 12.91 10.50
N PHE A 213 -3.25 14.09 10.51
CA PHE A 213 -3.78 14.66 11.75
C PHE A 213 -5.00 13.88 12.24
N ALA A 214 -5.21 13.86 13.55
CA ALA A 214 -6.30 13.14 14.21
C ALA A 214 -7.14 14.10 15.09
N PRO A 215 -7.90 15.04 14.49
CA PRO A 215 -8.77 15.93 15.25
C PRO A 215 -10.08 15.25 15.62
N ASP A 216 -10.71 15.66 16.73
CA ASP A 216 -12.10 15.36 17.02
C ASP A 216 -13.02 16.23 16.16
N LEU A 217 -13.85 15.61 15.33
CA LEU A 217 -14.76 16.27 14.40
C LEU A 217 -16.19 15.77 14.59
N GLY A 218 -17.15 16.59 14.17
CA GLY A 218 -18.57 16.28 14.31
C GLY A 218 -19.11 15.29 13.28
N SER A 219 -18.42 15.12 12.14
CA SER A 219 -18.83 14.23 11.05
C SER A 219 -17.68 13.97 10.07
N ASN A 220 -17.83 12.91 9.24
CA ASN A 220 -16.92 12.64 8.12
C ASN A 220 -16.93 13.77 7.07
N ARG A 221 -18.07 14.42 6.84
CA ARG A 221 -18.18 15.58 5.92
C ARG A 221 -17.36 16.77 6.41
N GLU A 222 -17.32 17.04 7.72
CA GLU A 222 -16.51 18.10 8.29
C GLU A 222 -15.01 17.89 8.00
N ALA A 223 -14.54 16.63 8.01
CA ALA A 223 -13.16 16.30 7.63
C ALA A 223 -12.86 16.70 6.17
N LEU A 224 -13.77 16.36 5.24
CA LEU A 224 -13.65 16.72 3.83
C LEU A 224 -13.67 18.24 3.62
N ASP A 225 -14.56 18.96 4.33
CA ASP A 225 -14.66 20.42 4.24
C ASP A 225 -13.39 21.12 4.73
N LEU A 226 -12.80 20.62 5.83
CA LEU A 226 -11.51 21.14 6.35
C LEU A 226 -10.37 20.93 5.37
N ILE A 227 -10.32 19.77 4.71
CA ILE A 227 -9.31 19.50 3.68
C ILE A 227 -9.51 20.42 2.47
N LEU A 228 -10.75 20.65 2.01
CA LEU A 228 -11.02 21.57 0.91
C LEU A 228 -10.66 23.03 1.27
N GLU A 229 -10.87 23.43 2.53
CA GLU A 229 -10.42 24.73 3.04
C GLU A 229 -8.89 24.83 2.98
N ALA A 230 -8.18 23.78 3.42
CA ALA A 230 -6.72 23.73 3.39
C ALA A 230 -6.17 23.76 1.95
N VAL A 231 -6.79 23.04 1.00
CA VAL A 231 -6.43 23.06 -0.42
C VAL A 231 -6.52 24.47 -0.98
N LYS A 232 -7.62 25.18 -0.68
CA LYS A 232 -7.82 26.57 -1.13
C LYS A 232 -6.85 27.54 -0.43
N ALA A 233 -6.58 27.34 0.87
CA ALA A 233 -5.64 28.17 1.64
C ALA A 233 -4.20 28.01 1.13
N ALA A 234 -3.84 26.82 0.62
CA ALA A 234 -2.56 26.55 -0.04
C ALA A 234 -2.48 27.14 -1.48
N GLY A 235 -3.58 27.71 -2.01
CA GLY A 235 -3.62 28.32 -3.34
C GLY A 235 -4.01 27.37 -4.47
N TYR A 236 -4.46 26.17 -4.18
CA TYR A 236 -4.85 25.16 -5.18
C TYR A 236 -6.36 25.10 -5.38
N THR A 237 -6.76 24.61 -6.54
CA THR A 237 -8.17 24.42 -6.91
C THR A 237 -8.59 22.97 -6.70
N PRO A 238 -9.57 22.70 -5.79
CA PRO A 238 -10.12 21.35 -5.65
C PRO A 238 -10.66 20.80 -6.96
N GLY A 239 -10.38 19.51 -7.23
CA GLY A 239 -10.80 18.79 -8.43
C GLY A 239 -9.95 19.05 -9.68
N ARG A 240 -9.38 20.26 -9.81
CA ARG A 240 -8.45 20.59 -10.91
C ARG A 240 -7.01 20.21 -10.54
N ASP A 241 -6.52 20.75 -9.44
CA ASP A 241 -5.13 20.59 -8.99
C ASP A 241 -5.01 19.44 -8.00
N ILE A 242 -5.87 19.44 -6.99
CA ILE A 242 -5.92 18.45 -5.91
C ILE A 242 -7.31 17.81 -5.88
N ALA A 243 -7.36 16.49 -6.01
CA ALA A 243 -8.55 15.68 -5.76
C ALA A 243 -8.49 15.04 -4.37
N LEU A 244 -9.60 14.43 -3.94
CA LEU A 244 -9.73 13.74 -2.66
C LEU A 244 -9.90 12.24 -2.87
N ALA A 245 -9.48 11.45 -1.87
CA ALA A 245 -9.75 10.04 -1.81
C ALA A 245 -10.02 9.60 -0.36
N LEU A 246 -10.70 8.49 -0.21
CA LEU A 246 -11.08 7.91 1.08
C LEU A 246 -10.60 6.48 1.18
N ASP A 247 -10.19 6.10 2.39
CA ASP A 247 -10.19 4.72 2.84
C ASP A 247 -11.21 4.61 3.97
N VAL A 248 -12.27 3.86 3.74
CA VAL A 248 -13.39 3.75 4.66
C VAL A 248 -13.15 2.64 5.69
N ALA A 249 -12.48 1.56 5.28
CA ALA A 249 -12.26 0.35 6.08
C ALA A 249 -13.58 -0.16 6.71
N ALA A 250 -14.62 -0.32 5.89
CA ALA A 250 -15.97 -0.57 6.37
C ALA A 250 -16.16 -1.89 7.15
N SER A 251 -15.23 -2.83 7.00
CA SER A 251 -15.20 -4.06 7.81
C SER A 251 -15.06 -3.78 9.31
N GLU A 252 -14.39 -2.68 9.70
CA GLU A 252 -14.16 -2.31 11.11
C GLU A 252 -15.45 -1.93 11.85
N PHE A 253 -16.46 -1.41 11.16
CA PHE A 253 -17.74 -1.03 11.73
C PHE A 253 -18.94 -1.86 11.23
N TYR A 254 -18.68 -2.95 10.48
CA TYR A 254 -19.71 -3.91 10.09
C TYR A 254 -19.97 -4.90 11.23
N LYS A 255 -21.22 -4.93 11.70
CA LYS A 255 -21.62 -5.80 12.81
C LYS A 255 -23.05 -6.27 12.67
N ASP A 256 -23.28 -7.55 12.94
CA ASP A 256 -24.61 -8.15 12.94
C ASP A 256 -25.44 -7.91 11.65
N GLY A 257 -24.75 -7.88 10.48
CA GLY A 257 -25.40 -7.70 9.18
C GLY A 257 -25.66 -6.25 8.80
N ALA A 258 -25.10 -5.27 9.52
CA ALA A 258 -25.32 -3.85 9.25
C ALA A 258 -24.05 -3.02 9.55
N TYR A 259 -23.95 -1.86 8.92
CA TYR A 259 -22.86 -0.90 9.11
C TYR A 259 -23.23 0.08 10.23
N GLN A 260 -22.44 0.11 11.31
CA GLN A 260 -22.61 1.05 12.43
C GLN A 260 -21.85 2.34 12.12
N PHE A 261 -22.47 3.26 11.40
CA PHE A 261 -21.84 4.41 10.80
C PHE A 261 -22.52 5.73 11.20
N GLU A 262 -21.76 6.71 11.69
CA GLU A 262 -22.23 8.00 12.21
C GLU A 262 -23.35 7.82 13.26
N GLY A 263 -23.18 6.85 14.15
CA GLY A 263 -24.14 6.55 15.24
C GLY A 263 -25.45 5.92 14.77
N GLN A 264 -25.54 5.48 13.51
CA GLN A 264 -26.72 4.84 12.93
C GLN A 264 -26.38 3.44 12.39
N SER A 265 -27.35 2.56 12.42
CA SER A 265 -27.26 1.26 11.73
C SER A 265 -27.75 1.42 10.30
N ARG A 266 -26.90 1.13 9.34
CA ARG A 266 -27.13 1.32 7.90
C ARG A 266 -27.02 0.01 7.14
N SER A 267 -27.83 -0.13 6.10
CA SER A 267 -27.68 -1.21 5.11
C SER A 267 -26.59 -0.88 4.07
N ALA A 268 -26.15 -1.87 3.25
CA ALA A 268 -25.27 -1.64 2.14
C ALA A 268 -25.85 -0.61 1.12
N ALA A 269 -27.17 -0.61 0.94
CA ALA A 269 -27.85 0.35 0.08
C ALA A 269 -27.76 1.79 0.63
N ASP A 270 -27.91 1.96 1.98
CA ASP A 270 -27.77 3.28 2.62
C ASP A 270 -26.32 3.78 2.53
N MET A 271 -25.33 2.89 2.71
CA MET A 271 -23.91 3.24 2.53
C MET A 271 -23.61 3.62 1.08
N THR A 272 -24.13 2.87 0.11
CA THR A 272 -23.99 3.18 -1.32
C THR A 272 -24.57 4.56 -1.66
N ALA A 273 -25.75 4.89 -1.13
CA ALA A 273 -26.37 6.20 -1.32
C ALA A 273 -25.52 7.33 -0.71
N TYR A 274 -24.97 7.12 0.49
CA TYR A 274 -24.06 8.06 1.15
C TYR A 274 -22.81 8.35 0.30
N TYR A 275 -22.15 7.31 -0.24
CA TYR A 275 -20.98 7.53 -1.11
C TYR A 275 -21.33 8.18 -2.45
N ALA A 276 -22.49 7.88 -3.01
CA ALA A 276 -22.98 8.56 -4.22
C ALA A 276 -23.15 10.06 -3.99
N GLU A 277 -23.74 10.46 -2.84
CA GLU A 277 -23.84 11.86 -2.44
C GLU A 277 -22.46 12.52 -2.24
N LEU A 278 -21.52 11.82 -1.59
CA LEU A 278 -20.16 12.34 -1.42
C LEU A 278 -19.45 12.55 -2.76
N ALA A 279 -19.57 11.59 -3.69
CA ALA A 279 -18.95 11.68 -5.02
C ALA A 279 -19.56 12.81 -5.89
N GLU A 280 -20.78 13.25 -5.60
CA GLU A 280 -21.40 14.43 -6.25
C GLU A 280 -21.00 15.75 -5.58
N ALA A 281 -20.80 15.74 -4.25
CA ALA A 281 -20.52 16.95 -3.49
C ALA A 281 -19.02 17.31 -3.45
N TYR A 282 -18.14 16.34 -3.57
CA TYR A 282 -16.70 16.49 -3.41
C TYR A 282 -15.95 15.94 -4.63
N PRO A 283 -14.74 16.46 -4.93
CA PRO A 283 -13.91 15.96 -6.02
C PRO A 283 -13.23 14.62 -5.65
N LEU A 284 -14.04 13.60 -5.38
CA LEU A 284 -13.57 12.26 -5.01
C LEU A 284 -13.13 11.47 -6.25
N VAL A 285 -11.88 11.03 -6.26
CA VAL A 285 -11.34 10.16 -7.32
C VAL A 285 -11.35 8.69 -6.95
N SER A 286 -11.33 8.36 -5.64
CA SER A 286 -11.20 6.99 -5.15
C SER A 286 -11.88 6.80 -3.79
N ILE A 287 -12.51 5.66 -3.59
CA ILE A 287 -13.04 5.16 -2.31
C ILE A 287 -12.56 3.73 -2.14
N GLU A 288 -11.80 3.49 -1.08
CA GLU A 288 -11.27 2.18 -0.70
C GLU A 288 -12.16 1.56 0.36
N ASP A 289 -12.41 0.27 0.24
CA ASP A 289 -13.22 -0.57 1.13
C ASP A 289 -14.51 0.09 1.64
N PRO A 290 -15.39 0.55 0.72
CA PRO A 290 -16.65 1.20 1.10
C PRO A 290 -17.63 0.26 1.79
N LEU A 291 -17.47 -1.06 1.65
CA LEU A 291 -18.33 -2.10 2.19
C LEU A 291 -17.51 -3.25 2.78
N PHE A 292 -18.18 -4.10 3.57
CA PHE A 292 -17.58 -5.27 4.21
C PHE A 292 -16.96 -6.22 3.17
N GLU A 293 -15.84 -6.84 3.52
CA GLU A 293 -14.99 -7.67 2.64
C GLU A 293 -15.67 -8.91 2.05
N ASP A 294 -16.79 -9.37 2.63
CA ASP A 294 -17.59 -10.48 2.11
C ASP A 294 -19.00 -10.06 1.63
N ASP A 295 -19.31 -8.77 1.60
CA ASP A 295 -20.57 -8.25 1.05
C ASP A 295 -20.51 -8.12 -0.49
N TRP A 296 -20.30 -9.23 -1.18
CA TRP A 296 -20.13 -9.26 -2.64
C TRP A 296 -21.31 -8.67 -3.41
N GLU A 297 -22.55 -8.88 -2.94
CA GLU A 297 -23.75 -8.29 -3.56
C GLU A 297 -23.77 -6.77 -3.39
N GLY A 298 -23.39 -6.28 -2.23
CA GLY A 298 -23.22 -4.84 -1.96
C GLY A 298 -22.15 -4.25 -2.88
N TRP A 299 -21.00 -4.91 -3.01
CA TRP A 299 -19.92 -4.47 -3.90
C TRP A 299 -20.33 -4.42 -5.38
N GLN A 300 -21.08 -5.41 -5.88
CA GLN A 300 -21.64 -5.38 -7.24
C GLN A 300 -22.58 -4.18 -7.41
N THR A 301 -23.44 -3.93 -6.41
CA THR A 301 -24.41 -2.84 -6.43
C THR A 301 -23.74 -1.47 -6.46
N ILE A 302 -22.78 -1.22 -5.55
CA ILE A 302 -22.07 0.06 -5.50
C ILE A 302 -21.24 0.28 -6.78
N THR A 303 -20.61 -0.78 -7.30
CA THR A 303 -19.83 -0.70 -8.54
C THR A 303 -20.71 -0.33 -9.74
N ALA A 304 -21.91 -0.91 -9.84
CA ALA A 304 -22.85 -0.57 -10.89
C ALA A 304 -23.38 0.88 -10.76
N GLN A 305 -23.52 1.41 -9.53
CA GLN A 305 -24.10 2.75 -9.31
C GLN A 305 -23.09 3.89 -9.49
N ILE A 306 -21.89 3.75 -8.96
CA ILE A 306 -20.90 4.86 -8.94
C ILE A 306 -19.55 4.52 -9.58
N GLY A 307 -19.30 3.26 -9.92
CA GLY A 307 -18.01 2.80 -10.43
C GLY A 307 -17.57 3.41 -11.78
N GLU A 308 -18.49 4.00 -12.54
CA GLU A 308 -18.18 4.76 -13.76
C GLU A 308 -17.71 6.20 -13.48
N LYS A 309 -17.90 6.70 -12.25
CA LYS A 309 -17.54 8.05 -11.83
C LYS A 309 -16.34 8.09 -10.89
N VAL A 310 -16.18 7.06 -10.06
CA VAL A 310 -15.17 6.99 -9.00
C VAL A 310 -14.48 5.63 -9.00
N GLN A 311 -13.20 5.61 -8.62
CA GLN A 311 -12.47 4.37 -8.39
C GLN A 311 -12.97 3.72 -7.10
N LEU A 312 -13.28 2.42 -7.15
CA LEU A 312 -13.64 1.59 -6.00
C LEU A 312 -12.56 0.56 -5.78
N VAL A 313 -11.78 0.76 -4.73
CA VAL A 313 -10.59 -0.04 -4.43
C VAL A 313 -10.94 -1.13 -3.43
N GLY A 314 -10.59 -2.38 -3.74
CA GLY A 314 -10.63 -3.46 -2.77
C GLY A 314 -9.27 -3.65 -2.11
N ASP A 315 -9.22 -3.43 -0.79
CA ASP A 315 -8.15 -3.81 0.11
C ASP A 315 -8.48 -5.16 0.76
N ASP A 316 -9.29 -5.18 1.80
CA ASP A 316 -9.72 -6.41 2.47
C ASP A 316 -10.55 -7.32 1.54
N LEU A 317 -11.26 -6.74 0.57
CA LEU A 317 -11.99 -7.49 -0.45
C LEU A 317 -11.09 -8.44 -1.24
N PHE A 318 -9.89 -7.99 -1.63
CA PHE A 318 -8.99 -8.73 -2.53
C PHE A 318 -7.73 -9.25 -1.85
N VAL A 319 -7.27 -8.61 -0.80
CA VAL A 319 -6.03 -8.93 -0.04
C VAL A 319 -4.83 -9.25 -0.93
N THR A 320 -4.68 -8.53 -2.05
CA THR A 320 -3.64 -8.76 -3.08
C THR A 320 -3.63 -10.22 -3.62
N ASN A 321 -4.73 -10.97 -3.43
CA ASN A 321 -4.85 -12.38 -3.80
C ASN A 321 -5.45 -12.53 -5.21
N PRO A 322 -4.75 -13.17 -6.18
CA PRO A 322 -5.24 -13.34 -7.55
C PRO A 322 -6.59 -14.07 -7.66
N GLU A 323 -6.87 -15.04 -6.78
CA GLU A 323 -8.14 -15.80 -6.82
C GLU A 323 -9.32 -14.91 -6.38
N ARG A 324 -9.16 -14.14 -5.30
CA ARG A 324 -10.20 -13.19 -4.85
C ARG A 324 -10.38 -12.05 -5.86
N LEU A 325 -9.29 -11.57 -6.45
CA LEU A 325 -9.33 -10.56 -7.51
C LEU A 325 -10.05 -11.08 -8.75
N GLN A 326 -9.78 -12.34 -9.19
CA GLN A 326 -10.49 -12.94 -10.32
C GLN A 326 -12.00 -13.01 -10.05
N ARG A 327 -12.40 -13.40 -8.84
CA ARG A 327 -13.81 -13.34 -8.44
C ARG A 327 -14.40 -11.93 -8.57
N GLY A 328 -13.69 -10.90 -8.08
CA GLY A 328 -14.15 -9.51 -8.20
C GLY A 328 -14.30 -9.05 -9.64
N ILE A 329 -13.40 -9.49 -10.53
CA ILE A 329 -13.47 -9.22 -11.96
C ILE A 329 -14.72 -9.89 -12.57
N ASP A 330 -14.93 -11.17 -12.29
CA ASP A 330 -16.06 -11.95 -12.83
C ASP A 330 -17.41 -11.42 -12.31
N ASP A 331 -17.47 -11.08 -11.03
CA ASP A 331 -18.66 -10.57 -10.33
C ASP A 331 -18.88 -9.06 -10.56
N LYS A 332 -17.94 -8.35 -11.19
CA LYS A 332 -17.94 -6.88 -11.36
C LYS A 332 -18.01 -6.13 -10.01
N ALA A 333 -17.29 -6.62 -9.05
CA ALA A 333 -17.16 -6.05 -7.71
C ALA A 333 -15.85 -5.27 -7.58
N GLY A 334 -15.93 -3.94 -7.41
CA GLY A 334 -14.77 -3.05 -7.44
C GLY A 334 -14.26 -2.77 -8.86
N ASN A 335 -13.24 -1.92 -8.98
CA ASN A 335 -12.60 -1.57 -10.25
C ASN A 335 -11.12 -1.18 -10.08
N ALA A 336 -10.56 -1.37 -8.88
CA ALA A 336 -9.15 -1.19 -8.58
C ALA A 336 -8.71 -2.13 -7.45
N LEU A 337 -7.44 -2.52 -7.50
CA LEU A 337 -6.76 -3.35 -6.50
C LEU A 337 -5.85 -2.48 -5.63
N LEU A 338 -5.96 -2.60 -4.31
CA LEU A 338 -4.89 -2.18 -3.42
C LEU A 338 -3.82 -3.27 -3.39
N VAL A 339 -2.55 -2.88 -3.56
CA VAL A 339 -1.44 -3.82 -3.64
C VAL A 339 -0.58 -3.69 -2.40
N LYS A 340 -0.66 -4.69 -1.52
CA LYS A 340 0.14 -4.81 -0.30
C LYS A 340 0.97 -6.08 -0.38
N VAL A 341 2.27 -5.96 -0.56
CA VAL A 341 3.17 -7.11 -0.78
C VAL A 341 3.10 -8.17 0.31
N ASN A 342 2.86 -7.77 1.55
CA ASN A 342 2.79 -8.69 2.68
C ASN A 342 1.43 -9.39 2.86
N GLN A 343 0.37 -8.95 2.18
CA GLN A 343 -0.94 -9.63 2.22
C GLN A 343 -0.90 -10.97 1.51
N ILE A 344 -0.09 -11.07 0.45
CA ILE A 344 0.12 -12.32 -0.31
C ILE A 344 1.44 -12.99 0.03
N GLY A 345 2.51 -12.24 0.31
CA GLY A 345 3.75 -12.71 0.93
C GLY A 345 4.85 -13.15 -0.02
N SER A 346 4.77 -12.88 -1.32
CA SER A 346 5.88 -12.99 -2.27
C SER A 346 5.81 -11.92 -3.36
N LEU A 347 6.97 -11.58 -3.94
CA LEU A 347 7.04 -10.64 -5.06
C LEU A 347 6.34 -11.21 -6.30
N THR A 348 6.56 -12.48 -6.60
CA THR A 348 5.94 -13.15 -7.76
C THR A 348 4.42 -13.09 -7.70
N GLU A 349 3.81 -13.50 -6.59
CA GLU A 349 2.35 -13.47 -6.46
C GLU A 349 1.80 -12.03 -6.47
N THR A 350 2.55 -11.07 -5.91
CA THR A 350 2.21 -9.64 -6.00
C THR A 350 2.17 -9.16 -7.43
N LEU A 351 3.19 -9.49 -8.24
CA LEU A 351 3.25 -9.11 -9.65
C LEU A 351 2.16 -9.80 -10.47
N ASP A 352 1.82 -11.05 -10.16
CA ASP A 352 0.73 -11.79 -10.80
C ASP A 352 -0.64 -11.13 -10.52
N ALA A 353 -0.87 -10.66 -9.29
CA ALA A 353 -2.09 -9.92 -8.95
C ALA A 353 -2.17 -8.59 -9.70
N VAL A 354 -1.06 -7.84 -9.78
CA VAL A 354 -0.99 -6.57 -10.53
C VAL A 354 -1.25 -6.80 -12.02
N GLU A 355 -0.62 -7.81 -12.62
CA GLU A 355 -0.81 -8.15 -14.03
C GLU A 355 -2.26 -8.55 -14.32
N LEU A 356 -2.86 -9.38 -13.47
CA LEU A 356 -4.26 -9.78 -13.58
C LEU A 356 -5.20 -8.57 -13.54
N ALA A 357 -4.99 -7.66 -12.58
CA ALA A 357 -5.75 -6.41 -12.44
C ALA A 357 -5.67 -5.57 -13.71
N GLN A 358 -4.46 -5.26 -14.16
CA GLN A 358 -4.21 -4.38 -15.31
C GLN A 358 -4.79 -4.96 -16.61
N ARG A 359 -4.65 -6.27 -16.85
CA ARG A 359 -5.21 -6.96 -18.04
C ARG A 359 -6.73 -6.92 -18.08
N ASN A 360 -7.39 -6.77 -16.94
CA ASN A 360 -8.83 -6.70 -16.84
C ASN A 360 -9.38 -5.27 -16.64
N GLY A 361 -8.53 -4.24 -16.85
CA GLY A 361 -8.94 -2.83 -16.77
C GLY A 361 -9.13 -2.30 -15.35
N PHE A 362 -8.72 -3.05 -14.33
CA PHE A 362 -8.59 -2.57 -12.97
C PHE A 362 -7.36 -1.67 -12.85
N LYS A 363 -7.47 -0.63 -12.04
CA LYS A 363 -6.29 0.13 -11.62
C LYS A 363 -5.63 -0.56 -10.43
N CYS A 364 -4.33 -0.27 -10.24
CA CYS A 364 -3.58 -0.73 -9.08
C CYS A 364 -3.08 0.47 -8.29
N MET A 365 -3.19 0.40 -6.97
CA MET A 365 -2.64 1.39 -6.05
C MET A 365 -1.63 0.68 -5.15
N MET A 366 -0.34 0.94 -5.35
CA MET A 366 0.72 0.38 -4.49
C MET A 366 0.60 0.98 -3.09
N SER A 367 0.65 0.14 -2.06
CA SER A 367 0.33 0.57 -0.70
C SER A 367 1.36 0.14 0.33
N HIS A 368 1.57 1.01 1.31
CA HIS A 368 2.23 0.72 2.58
C HIS A 368 1.33 -0.09 3.53
N ARG A 369 1.81 -0.31 4.74
CA ARG A 369 1.00 -0.76 5.89
C ARG A 369 1.11 0.27 7.04
N SER A 370 0.25 0.11 8.05
CA SER A 370 0.28 0.96 9.25
C SER A 370 1.60 0.81 10.04
N GLY A 371 2.15 -0.39 10.14
CA GLY A 371 3.50 -0.65 10.65
C GLY A 371 4.52 -0.72 9.50
N GLU A 372 5.31 0.32 9.35
CA GLU A 372 6.31 0.45 8.28
C GLU A 372 7.72 0.52 8.84
N THR A 373 8.68 0.35 7.94
CA THR A 373 10.12 0.54 8.18
C THR A 373 10.65 1.60 7.21
N GLU A 374 11.95 1.85 7.23
CA GLU A 374 12.64 2.68 6.24
C GLU A 374 12.78 2.03 4.86
N ASP A 375 12.34 0.78 4.68
CA ASP A 375 12.31 0.10 3.37
C ASP A 375 11.49 0.88 2.35
N VAL A 376 12.00 0.96 1.12
CA VAL A 376 11.41 1.79 0.04
C VAL A 376 10.96 0.97 -1.16
N THR A 377 11.00 -0.35 -1.07
CA THR A 377 10.72 -1.28 -2.18
C THR A 377 9.40 -0.97 -2.88
N ILE A 378 8.35 -0.60 -2.14
CA ILE A 378 7.04 -0.27 -2.76
C ILE A 378 7.09 0.97 -3.67
N ALA A 379 8.03 1.89 -3.47
CA ALA A 379 8.23 3.02 -4.37
C ALA A 379 8.80 2.55 -5.72
N ASP A 380 9.80 1.67 -5.68
CA ASP A 380 10.35 1.03 -6.88
C ASP A 380 9.31 0.16 -7.60
N LEU A 381 8.52 -0.63 -6.85
CA LEU A 381 7.43 -1.45 -7.41
C LEU A 381 6.35 -0.62 -8.09
N ALA A 382 5.99 0.54 -7.53
CA ALA A 382 4.98 1.41 -8.14
C ALA A 382 5.40 1.89 -9.53
N VAL A 383 6.69 2.18 -9.72
CA VAL A 383 7.24 2.57 -11.04
C VAL A 383 7.49 1.35 -11.91
N ALA A 384 8.02 0.26 -11.37
CA ALA A 384 8.28 -0.98 -12.10
C ALA A 384 7.01 -1.51 -12.80
N THR A 385 5.87 -1.44 -12.10
CA THR A 385 4.58 -1.93 -12.61
C THR A 385 3.79 -0.88 -13.39
N ASN A 386 4.26 0.37 -13.46
CA ASN A 386 3.52 1.50 -14.03
C ASN A 386 2.08 1.60 -13.49
N CYS A 387 1.87 1.30 -12.20
CA CYS A 387 0.52 1.28 -11.62
C CYS A 387 -0.13 2.67 -11.57
N GLY A 388 0.66 3.73 -11.52
CA GLY A 388 0.22 5.12 -11.59
C GLY A 388 -0.34 5.70 -10.30
N GLN A 389 -0.40 4.92 -9.22
CA GLN A 389 -0.91 5.34 -7.90
C GLN A 389 -0.08 4.72 -6.79
N ILE A 390 0.18 5.50 -5.72
CA ILE A 390 0.81 5.01 -4.49
C ILE A 390 0.14 5.61 -3.26
N LYS A 391 -0.18 4.76 -2.28
CA LYS A 391 -0.71 5.13 -0.97
C LYS A 391 0.36 4.82 0.07
N THR A 392 1.01 5.84 0.62
CA THR A 392 2.12 5.65 1.57
C THR A 392 2.15 6.68 2.71
N GLY A 393 0.95 7.10 3.15
CA GLY A 393 0.75 7.98 4.31
C GLY A 393 0.90 9.46 4.01
N ALA A 394 0.97 10.27 5.06
CA ALA A 394 1.18 11.71 4.98
C ALA A 394 2.64 12.05 4.60
N PRO A 395 2.92 13.30 4.14
CA PRO A 395 4.29 13.78 3.97
C PRO A 395 4.93 14.12 5.34
N ALA A 396 4.83 13.21 6.27
CA ALA A 396 5.33 13.28 7.64
C ALA A 396 5.65 11.87 8.15
N ARG A 397 6.53 11.75 9.16
CA ARG A 397 7.13 10.51 9.66
C ARG A 397 8.11 9.88 8.66
N SER A 398 9.30 9.54 9.14
CA SER A 398 10.45 9.16 8.31
C SER A 398 10.17 7.96 7.41
N GLU A 399 9.47 6.96 7.93
CA GLU A 399 9.14 5.73 7.23
C GLU A 399 8.16 5.95 6.06
N ARG A 400 7.34 7.01 6.09
CA ARG A 400 6.46 7.44 4.99
C ARG A 400 7.24 8.26 3.99
N VAL A 401 7.94 9.28 4.48
CA VAL A 401 8.74 10.21 3.67
C VAL A 401 9.85 9.49 2.90
N ALA A 402 10.40 8.39 3.44
CA ALA A 402 11.41 7.57 2.76
C ALA A 402 10.93 7.11 1.36
N LYS A 403 9.66 6.66 1.22
CA LYS A 403 9.09 6.23 -0.05
C LYS A 403 8.93 7.39 -1.03
N TYR A 404 8.48 8.57 -0.55
CA TYR A 404 8.41 9.78 -1.38
C TYR A 404 9.80 10.23 -1.84
N ASN A 405 10.79 10.20 -0.97
CA ASN A 405 12.16 10.55 -1.33
C ASN A 405 12.75 9.55 -2.35
N GLN A 406 12.38 8.27 -2.28
CA GLN A 406 12.79 7.29 -3.28
C GLN A 406 12.17 7.60 -4.65
N LEU A 407 10.91 7.99 -4.70
CA LEU A 407 10.26 8.39 -5.96
C LEU A 407 10.90 9.65 -6.57
N LEU A 408 11.37 10.60 -5.74
CA LEU A 408 12.16 11.75 -6.24
C LEU A 408 13.48 11.30 -6.88
N ARG A 409 14.19 10.33 -6.26
CA ARG A 409 15.42 9.77 -6.86
C ARG A 409 15.14 9.03 -8.17
N ILE A 410 14.02 8.29 -8.23
CA ILE A 410 13.61 7.60 -9.46
C ILE A 410 13.27 8.61 -10.56
N GLU A 411 12.56 9.70 -10.23
CA GLU A 411 12.27 10.79 -11.17
C GLU A 411 13.56 11.39 -11.73
N GLU A 412 14.56 11.65 -10.87
CA GLU A 412 15.88 12.14 -11.29
C GLU A 412 16.63 11.14 -12.20
N ILE A 413 16.59 9.84 -11.89
CA ILE A 413 17.19 8.79 -12.72
C ILE A 413 16.53 8.69 -14.10
N LEU A 414 15.24 8.89 -14.17
CA LEU A 414 14.45 8.84 -15.41
C LEU A 414 14.63 10.11 -16.26
N ASP A 415 14.92 11.25 -15.63
CA ASP A 415 15.11 12.56 -16.29
C ASP A 415 13.97 12.87 -17.28
N ASP A 416 14.28 13.22 -18.51
CA ASP A 416 13.29 13.54 -19.57
C ASP A 416 12.35 12.36 -19.92
N ALA A 417 12.68 11.13 -19.51
CA ALA A 417 11.82 9.97 -19.71
C ALA A 417 10.77 9.80 -18.60
N ALA A 418 10.86 10.55 -17.51
CA ALA A 418 9.89 10.51 -16.43
C ALA A 418 8.53 11.02 -16.91
N VAL A 419 7.47 10.26 -16.62
CA VAL A 419 6.09 10.65 -16.88
C VAL A 419 5.31 10.60 -15.58
N TYR A 420 4.76 11.73 -15.17
CA TYR A 420 3.87 11.74 -14.01
C TYR A 420 2.45 11.33 -14.43
N ALA A 421 1.87 10.37 -13.71
CA ALA A 421 0.56 9.81 -14.06
C ALA A 421 -0.58 10.84 -14.00
N GLY A 422 -0.53 11.75 -13.03
CA GLY A 422 -1.48 12.83 -12.89
C GLY A 422 -2.95 12.38 -13.01
N ARG A 423 -3.75 13.16 -13.72
CA ARG A 423 -5.18 12.86 -13.94
C ARG A 423 -5.42 11.52 -14.67
N SER A 424 -4.48 11.03 -15.47
CA SER A 424 -4.62 9.75 -16.20
C SER A 424 -4.65 8.54 -15.28
N ALA A 425 -4.17 8.67 -14.03
CA ALA A 425 -4.30 7.64 -13.01
C ALA A 425 -5.78 7.34 -12.67
N PHE A 426 -6.68 8.33 -12.83
CA PHE A 426 -8.09 8.25 -12.48
C PHE A 426 -8.99 8.50 -13.70
N PRO A 427 -9.05 7.57 -14.66
CA PRO A 427 -9.76 7.79 -15.93
C PRO A 427 -11.29 7.93 -15.78
N ARG A 428 -11.85 7.51 -14.64
CA ARG A 428 -13.28 7.62 -14.32
C ARG A 428 -13.67 9.01 -13.81
N PHE A 429 -12.73 9.73 -13.22
CA PHE A 429 -12.96 11.08 -12.69
C PHE A 429 -13.01 12.12 -13.82
N LYS A 430 -14.16 12.76 -13.97
CA LYS A 430 -14.44 13.74 -15.03
C LYS A 430 -14.61 15.18 -14.52
N GLY A 431 -14.34 15.39 -13.20
CA GLY A 431 -14.56 16.63 -12.48
C GLY A 431 -13.61 17.78 -12.83
#